data_344aaba5bd07e80f9e6e1e2ddef0da36
#
_entry.id   344aaba5bd07e80f9e6e1e2ddef0da36
#
_cell.length_a   1.000
_cell.length_b   1.000
_cell.length_c   1.000
_cell.angle_alpha   90.00
_cell.angle_beta   90.00
_cell.angle_gamma   90.00
#
_symmetry.space_group_name_H-M   'P 1'
#
loop_
_entity.id
_entity.type
_entity.pdbx_description
1 polymer ?
#
loop_
_entity_poly.entity_id
_entity_poly.type
_entity_poly.pdbx_seq_one_letter_code
_entity_poly.pdbx_strand_id
1 'polypeptide(L)'
;MRCYEDLLRLLASLEGRPYPFYKDLKGVWQAEGFALRFVHVQGDPFAAPSVLEVRYPREALEGLRVYARPEGRVAVEDFLLRSLKARLRALPRPLGSGHSGEVRVAVESPKVLGRSGAHLKEEGLFLRFRLGLPAQGRRILGKEAARLFRALGEHLLGFLQDLDEGGLLRHVHQAEDFAFIQERLAERGLVAFVGEGSVLPRESGVSQRPLQGAVPFQSPPSLRVSFRTPHAGEVWGMGLPQGLTLITGGGFHGKTTLLEALVHGVFPHVPGDGREWVVTDPLAQRVQSEDGRSVKGVDLRPFVHDLPLGQDTAFFSTEDASGSTSLAAAILEALELGARVLLLDEDTSATNLLVRDARMQALVRRETLTPLLDRVGDFKALGVSLVLVVGGVGDYLDLADTVVLMEAYRPREATAEARAIARAHPTGRVFGEPRYPLKVVPRAPLPESFDPRRGRKEKVKGRGLRELLYGEEVVDLSALDLFEHAQVRAIGAFLRRMHGLADGRLPLKALVERALALEDLFALEEAPELSQVRPLELGGAVNRLRALEVQKASPEAQQKEH
;
A
#
# COMPACT_ATOMS: atom_id res chain seq x y z
N MET A 1 2.82 -22.74 -33.94
CA MET A 1 2.42 -22.91 -32.54
C MET A 1 2.53 -24.36 -32.18
N ARG A 2 3.10 -24.69 -31.01
CA ARG A 2 3.21 -26.09 -30.54
C ARG A 2 1.91 -26.49 -29.86
N CYS A 3 1.48 -27.75 -30.04
CA CYS A 3 0.27 -28.26 -29.38
C CYS A 3 0.53 -28.61 -27.92
N TYR A 4 -0.46 -28.45 -27.05
CA TYR A 4 -0.35 -28.80 -25.62
C TYR A 4 -0.07 -30.30 -25.40
N GLU A 5 -0.61 -31.18 -26.26
CA GLU A 5 -0.29 -32.61 -26.22
C GLU A 5 1.19 -32.92 -26.53
N ASP A 6 1.83 -32.07 -27.37
CA ASP A 6 3.26 -32.20 -27.63
C ASP A 6 4.08 -31.76 -26.39
N LEU A 7 3.59 -30.80 -25.59
CA LEU A 7 4.17 -30.45 -24.30
C LEU A 7 4.20 -31.65 -23.35
N LEU A 8 3.07 -32.38 -23.25
CA LEU A 8 2.99 -33.55 -22.36
C LEU A 8 3.94 -34.67 -22.82
N ARG A 9 4.05 -34.91 -24.14
CA ARG A 9 5.01 -35.86 -24.70
C ARG A 9 6.46 -35.44 -24.46
N LEU A 10 6.77 -34.16 -24.66
CA LEU A 10 8.10 -33.63 -24.42
C LEU A 10 8.48 -33.79 -22.93
N LEU A 11 7.60 -33.40 -22.00
CA LEU A 11 7.82 -33.56 -20.57
C LEU A 11 8.15 -35.03 -20.21
N ALA A 12 7.35 -35.98 -20.67
CA ALA A 12 7.59 -37.41 -20.43
C ALA A 12 8.94 -37.89 -20.99
N SER A 13 9.35 -37.36 -22.15
CA SER A 13 10.62 -37.74 -22.81
C SER A 13 11.87 -37.21 -22.07
N LEU A 14 11.70 -36.22 -21.21
CA LEU A 14 12.78 -35.67 -20.41
C LEU A 14 13.08 -36.46 -19.13
N GLU A 15 12.41 -37.58 -18.89
CA GLU A 15 12.60 -38.43 -17.71
C GLU A 15 14.09 -38.74 -17.46
N GLY A 16 14.56 -38.48 -16.25
CA GLY A 16 15.94 -38.76 -15.83
C GLY A 16 17.03 -37.83 -16.40
N ARG A 17 16.69 -36.93 -17.33
CA ARG A 17 17.64 -35.97 -17.88
C ARG A 17 18.05 -34.92 -16.85
N PRO A 18 19.21 -34.25 -17.04
CA PRO A 18 19.62 -33.13 -16.20
C PRO A 18 18.60 -31.98 -16.23
N TYR A 19 18.36 -31.32 -15.10
CA TYR A 19 17.36 -30.27 -14.91
C TYR A 19 17.35 -29.15 -15.99
N PRO A 20 18.51 -28.66 -16.48
CA PRO A 20 18.54 -27.61 -17.49
C PRO A 20 17.83 -27.94 -18.81
N PHE A 21 17.55 -29.22 -19.10
CA PHE A 21 16.78 -29.60 -20.29
C PHE A 21 15.32 -29.12 -20.25
N TYR A 22 14.79 -28.71 -19.10
CA TYR A 22 13.52 -28.02 -19.04
C TYR A 22 13.48 -26.71 -19.84
N LYS A 23 14.62 -26.15 -20.24
CA LYS A 23 14.68 -24.97 -21.12
C LYS A 23 13.99 -25.19 -22.46
N ASP A 24 13.88 -26.43 -22.92
CA ASP A 24 13.18 -26.80 -24.15
C ASP A 24 11.66 -26.53 -24.09
N LEU A 25 11.10 -26.34 -22.88
CA LEU A 25 9.72 -25.94 -22.65
C LEU A 25 9.42 -24.50 -23.03
N LYS A 26 10.43 -23.65 -23.16
CA LYS A 26 10.26 -22.22 -23.44
C LYS A 26 9.47 -21.99 -24.72
N GLY A 27 8.47 -21.12 -24.64
CA GLY A 27 7.60 -20.78 -25.77
C GLY A 27 6.13 -20.90 -25.42
N VAL A 28 5.28 -20.94 -26.44
CA VAL A 28 3.82 -20.98 -26.34
C VAL A 28 3.30 -22.34 -26.79
N TRP A 29 2.42 -22.91 -25.99
CA TRP A 29 1.77 -24.20 -26.19
C TRP A 29 0.26 -24.00 -26.27
N GLN A 30 -0.33 -24.34 -27.44
CA GLN A 30 -1.74 -24.13 -27.72
C GLN A 30 -2.56 -25.32 -27.26
N ALA A 31 -3.57 -25.08 -26.42
CA ALA A 31 -4.62 -26.00 -26.05
C ALA A 31 -5.96 -25.56 -26.63
N GLU A 32 -6.98 -26.41 -26.50
CA GLU A 32 -8.36 -25.99 -26.74
C GLU A 32 -8.78 -24.97 -25.66
N GLY A 33 -9.25 -23.80 -26.09
CA GLY A 33 -9.75 -22.74 -25.21
C GLY A 33 -8.70 -21.87 -24.49
N PHE A 34 -7.41 -22.26 -24.50
CA PHE A 34 -6.34 -21.42 -23.92
C PHE A 34 -4.97 -21.68 -24.56
N ALA A 35 -4.03 -20.77 -24.33
CA ALA A 35 -2.62 -20.99 -24.63
C ALA A 35 -1.79 -20.86 -23.35
N LEU A 36 -0.79 -21.72 -23.17
CA LEU A 36 0.16 -21.66 -22.07
C LEU A 36 1.54 -21.21 -22.57
N ARG A 37 2.08 -20.14 -21.98
CA ARG A 37 3.42 -19.63 -22.28
C ARG A 37 4.34 -19.87 -21.10
N PHE A 38 5.51 -20.44 -21.32
CA PHE A 38 6.62 -20.41 -20.39
C PHE A 38 7.36 -19.08 -20.55
N VAL A 39 7.10 -18.15 -19.64
CA VAL A 39 7.75 -16.83 -19.62
C VAL A 39 9.18 -16.97 -19.14
N HIS A 40 9.38 -17.68 -18.02
CA HIS A 40 10.68 -18.02 -17.46
C HIS A 40 10.69 -19.49 -17.06
N VAL A 41 11.73 -20.20 -17.45
CA VAL A 41 11.95 -21.59 -17.05
C VAL A 41 13.03 -21.62 -15.98
N GLN A 42 12.70 -22.18 -14.85
CA GLN A 42 13.55 -22.40 -13.69
C GLN A 42 14.81 -23.20 -14.08
N GLY A 43 15.97 -22.71 -13.67
CA GLY A 43 17.26 -23.33 -14.07
C GLY A 43 17.76 -24.43 -13.13
N ASP A 44 17.23 -24.51 -11.91
CA ASP A 44 17.59 -25.47 -10.87
C ASP A 44 16.38 -25.71 -9.96
N PRO A 45 16.15 -26.93 -9.42
CA PRO A 45 14.98 -27.23 -8.57
C PRO A 45 14.86 -26.33 -7.32
N PHE A 46 15.96 -25.78 -6.84
CA PHE A 46 16.04 -24.94 -5.66
C PHE A 46 15.97 -23.43 -5.98
N ALA A 47 16.00 -23.08 -7.27
CA ALA A 47 15.75 -21.70 -7.71
C ALA A 47 14.25 -21.37 -7.65
N ALA A 48 13.90 -20.09 -7.76
CA ALA A 48 12.50 -19.68 -7.81
C ALA A 48 11.74 -20.41 -8.92
N PRO A 49 10.49 -20.87 -8.66
CA PRO A 49 9.71 -21.61 -9.63
C PRO A 49 9.54 -20.88 -10.96
N SER A 50 9.31 -21.66 -12.03
CA SER A 50 9.07 -21.13 -13.37
C SER A 50 7.88 -20.18 -13.41
N VAL A 51 7.92 -19.18 -14.30
CA VAL A 51 6.79 -18.27 -14.55
C VAL A 51 6.01 -18.77 -15.75
N LEU A 52 4.74 -19.05 -15.54
CA LEU A 52 3.79 -19.46 -16.55
C LEU A 52 2.76 -18.35 -16.78
N GLU A 53 2.35 -18.17 -18.04
CA GLU A 53 1.29 -17.26 -18.44
C GLU A 53 0.23 -18.04 -19.22
N VAL A 54 -0.98 -18.08 -18.70
CA VAL A 54 -2.12 -18.60 -19.43
C VAL A 54 -2.84 -17.47 -20.13
N ARG A 55 -3.23 -17.70 -21.37
CA ARG A 55 -3.93 -16.75 -22.24
C ARG A 55 -5.25 -17.33 -22.68
N TYR A 56 -6.34 -16.64 -22.34
CA TYR A 56 -7.68 -16.93 -22.83
C TYR A 56 -8.04 -15.93 -23.93
N PRO A 57 -8.53 -16.38 -25.09
CA PRO A 57 -8.89 -15.48 -26.18
C PRO A 57 -10.14 -14.66 -25.83
N ARG A 58 -10.33 -13.57 -26.56
CA ARG A 58 -11.43 -12.62 -26.34
C ARG A 58 -12.82 -13.29 -26.33
N GLU A 59 -13.01 -14.28 -27.19
CA GLU A 59 -14.27 -15.00 -27.34
C GLU A 59 -14.67 -15.76 -26.06
N ALA A 60 -13.69 -16.19 -25.28
CA ALA A 60 -13.92 -16.86 -24.00
C ALA A 60 -14.41 -15.90 -22.89
N LEU A 61 -14.40 -14.57 -23.13
CA LEU A 61 -14.65 -13.53 -22.14
C LEU A 61 -16.01 -12.84 -22.31
N GLU A 62 -16.90 -13.34 -23.17
CA GLU A 62 -18.16 -12.64 -23.49
C GLU A 62 -19.00 -12.32 -22.26
N GLY A 63 -19.04 -13.20 -21.24
CA GLY A 63 -19.73 -12.97 -19.98
C GLY A 63 -19.02 -11.97 -19.03
N LEU A 64 -17.74 -11.66 -19.26
CA LEU A 64 -16.95 -10.77 -18.38
C LEU A 64 -16.95 -9.31 -18.85
N ARG A 65 -17.60 -8.98 -19.96
CA ARG A 65 -17.59 -7.65 -20.59
C ARG A 65 -18.39 -6.56 -19.87
N VAL A 66 -18.98 -6.83 -18.74
CA VAL A 66 -19.90 -5.94 -18.04
C VAL A 66 -19.19 -4.74 -17.37
N TYR A 67 -17.86 -4.63 -17.48
CA TYR A 67 -17.06 -3.77 -16.61
C TYR A 67 -16.35 -2.65 -17.39
N ALA A 68 -17.08 -1.56 -17.62
CA ALA A 68 -16.63 -0.40 -18.40
C ALA A 68 -15.75 0.59 -17.61
N ARG A 69 -15.69 0.50 -16.27
CA ARG A 69 -14.91 1.42 -15.43
C ARG A 69 -13.54 0.83 -15.08
N PRO A 70 -12.48 1.67 -14.93
CA PRO A 70 -11.16 1.22 -14.53
C PRO A 70 -11.18 0.42 -13.22
N GLU A 71 -11.93 0.86 -12.22
CA GLU A 71 -12.07 0.21 -10.92
C GLU A 71 -12.74 -1.17 -11.06
N GLY A 72 -13.74 -1.27 -11.93
CA GLY A 72 -14.39 -2.54 -12.26
C GLY A 72 -13.42 -3.53 -12.88
N ARG A 73 -12.55 -3.09 -13.80
CA ARG A 73 -11.54 -3.95 -14.42
C ARG A 73 -10.57 -4.53 -13.38
N VAL A 74 -10.04 -3.69 -12.50
CA VAL A 74 -9.14 -4.15 -11.43
C VAL A 74 -9.82 -5.18 -10.53
N ALA A 75 -11.09 -4.97 -10.20
CA ALA A 75 -11.85 -5.91 -9.38
C ALA A 75 -12.08 -7.25 -10.08
N VAL A 76 -12.34 -7.25 -11.39
CA VAL A 76 -12.43 -8.48 -12.21
C VAL A 76 -11.10 -9.22 -12.19
N GLU A 77 -9.99 -8.54 -12.48
CA GLU A 77 -8.64 -9.12 -12.49
C GLU A 77 -8.28 -9.71 -11.12
N ASP A 78 -8.58 -8.99 -10.02
CA ASP A 78 -8.35 -9.45 -8.65
C ASP A 78 -9.18 -10.71 -8.34
N PHE A 79 -10.45 -10.72 -8.70
CA PHE A 79 -11.33 -11.88 -8.50
C PHE A 79 -10.85 -13.11 -9.29
N LEU A 80 -10.48 -12.92 -10.56
CA LEU A 80 -9.97 -14.00 -11.41
C LEU A 80 -8.68 -14.59 -10.85
N LEU A 81 -7.78 -13.74 -10.35
CA LEU A 81 -6.53 -14.20 -9.76
C LEU A 81 -6.76 -14.98 -8.45
N ARG A 82 -7.71 -14.55 -7.61
CA ARG A 82 -8.14 -15.28 -6.40
C ARG A 82 -8.77 -16.63 -6.76
N SER A 83 -9.63 -16.64 -7.77
CA SER A 83 -10.27 -17.85 -8.27
C SER A 83 -9.26 -18.84 -8.83
N LEU A 84 -8.27 -18.36 -9.59
CA LEU A 84 -7.16 -19.18 -10.08
C LEU A 84 -6.35 -19.75 -8.91
N LYS A 85 -6.02 -18.94 -7.90
CA LYS A 85 -5.31 -19.40 -6.69
C LYS A 85 -6.05 -20.53 -5.98
N ALA A 86 -7.37 -20.40 -5.84
CA ALA A 86 -8.21 -21.42 -5.23
C ALA A 86 -8.23 -22.71 -6.05
N ARG A 87 -8.41 -22.58 -7.38
CA ARG A 87 -8.48 -23.72 -8.31
C ARG A 87 -7.16 -24.49 -8.37
N LEU A 88 -6.03 -23.81 -8.45
CA LEU A 88 -4.72 -24.45 -8.55
C LEU A 88 -4.26 -25.15 -7.24
N ARG A 89 -4.93 -24.90 -6.11
CA ARG A 89 -4.69 -25.67 -4.87
C ARG A 89 -5.04 -27.15 -5.01
N ALA A 90 -5.92 -27.50 -5.93
CA ALA A 90 -6.34 -28.87 -6.19
C ALA A 90 -5.35 -29.67 -7.08
N LEU A 91 -4.31 -28.99 -7.61
CA LEU A 91 -3.29 -29.68 -8.41
C LEU A 91 -2.56 -30.75 -7.58
N PRO A 92 -2.25 -31.90 -8.18
CA PRO A 92 -1.45 -32.92 -7.53
C PRO A 92 -0.07 -32.36 -7.16
N ARG A 93 0.37 -32.61 -5.94
CA ARG A 93 1.72 -32.24 -5.51
C ARG A 93 2.66 -33.41 -5.78
N PRO A 94 3.48 -33.37 -6.81
CA PRO A 94 4.45 -34.42 -7.07
C PRO A 94 5.49 -34.47 -5.95
N LEU A 95 5.92 -35.66 -5.59
CA LEU A 95 7.09 -35.84 -4.74
C LEU A 95 8.33 -35.38 -5.52
N GLY A 96 9.22 -34.65 -4.86
CA GLY A 96 10.41 -34.14 -5.54
C GLY A 96 11.24 -33.22 -4.66
N SER A 97 12.38 -32.81 -5.19
CA SER A 97 13.33 -31.93 -4.51
C SER A 97 13.02 -30.45 -4.76
N GLY A 98 13.41 -29.62 -3.83
CA GLY A 98 13.29 -28.15 -3.93
C GLY A 98 11.83 -27.71 -4.07
N HIS A 99 11.57 -26.89 -5.06
CA HIS A 99 10.24 -26.32 -5.32
C HIS A 99 9.35 -27.19 -6.25
N SER A 100 9.64 -28.49 -6.39
CA SER A 100 8.87 -29.42 -7.25
C SER A 100 7.37 -29.36 -6.97
N GLY A 101 6.57 -29.01 -7.99
CA GLY A 101 5.11 -28.89 -7.90
C GLY A 101 4.59 -27.73 -7.06
N GLU A 102 5.44 -26.82 -6.61
CA GLU A 102 5.00 -25.65 -5.87
C GLU A 102 4.29 -24.66 -6.80
N VAL A 103 3.07 -24.27 -6.41
CA VAL A 103 2.27 -23.25 -7.10
C VAL A 103 2.25 -21.98 -6.26
N ARG A 104 2.55 -20.85 -6.92
CA ARG A 104 2.44 -19.52 -6.30
C ARG A 104 1.60 -18.60 -7.17
N VAL A 105 0.50 -18.13 -6.62
CA VAL A 105 -0.33 -17.05 -7.19
C VAL A 105 -0.26 -15.88 -6.23
N ALA A 106 0.18 -14.73 -6.72
CA ALA A 106 0.48 -13.57 -5.88
C ALA A 106 -0.78 -12.79 -5.51
N VAL A 107 -1.52 -13.31 -4.54
CA VAL A 107 -2.64 -12.66 -3.84
C VAL A 107 -2.49 -12.97 -2.35
N GLU A 108 -2.18 -11.98 -1.55
CA GLU A 108 -1.80 -12.20 -0.14
C GLU A 108 -2.71 -11.47 0.86
N SER A 109 -3.38 -10.41 0.44
CA SER A 109 -4.22 -9.58 1.30
C SER A 109 -5.70 -9.61 0.90
N PRO A 110 -6.61 -9.20 1.79
CA PRO A 110 -8.02 -9.03 1.46
C PRO A 110 -8.31 -7.75 0.66
N LYS A 111 -7.30 -7.08 0.14
CA LYS A 111 -7.46 -5.85 -0.64
C LYS A 111 -7.62 -6.14 -2.12
N VAL A 112 -8.51 -5.39 -2.76
CA VAL A 112 -8.71 -5.42 -4.21
C VAL A 112 -7.69 -4.47 -4.85
N LEU A 113 -6.66 -5.05 -5.44
CA LEU A 113 -5.51 -4.33 -5.99
C LEU A 113 -5.24 -4.72 -7.44
N GLY A 114 -4.74 -3.78 -8.22
CA GLY A 114 -4.07 -4.11 -9.49
C GLY A 114 -2.83 -4.95 -9.23
N ARG A 115 -2.68 -6.06 -9.97
CA ARG A 115 -1.54 -6.98 -9.84
C ARG A 115 -1.02 -7.41 -11.20
N SER A 116 0.29 -7.64 -11.28
CA SER A 116 0.93 -8.14 -12.50
C SER A 116 0.61 -9.62 -12.81
N GLY A 117 -0.10 -10.29 -11.91
CA GLY A 117 -0.58 -11.67 -12.12
C GLY A 117 -1.81 -11.79 -13.00
N ALA A 118 -2.55 -10.73 -13.25
CA ALA A 118 -3.75 -10.74 -14.10
C ALA A 118 -3.84 -9.47 -14.94
N HIS A 119 -4.24 -9.64 -16.19
CA HIS A 119 -4.47 -8.50 -17.08
C HIS A 119 -5.56 -8.82 -18.11
N LEU A 120 -6.61 -8.01 -18.10
CA LEU A 120 -7.73 -8.08 -19.04
C LEU A 120 -7.55 -7.04 -20.13
N LYS A 121 -7.29 -7.50 -21.37
CA LYS A 121 -7.11 -6.68 -22.57
C LYS A 121 -8.24 -6.90 -23.58
N GLU A 122 -8.22 -6.12 -24.65
CA GLU A 122 -9.15 -6.33 -25.76
C GLU A 122 -8.96 -7.68 -26.45
N GLU A 123 -7.71 -8.13 -26.57
CA GLU A 123 -7.36 -9.41 -27.17
C GLU A 123 -7.61 -10.63 -26.30
N GLY A 124 -7.82 -10.46 -24.99
CA GLY A 124 -8.05 -11.58 -24.09
C GLY A 124 -7.67 -11.36 -22.64
N LEU A 125 -7.68 -12.43 -21.86
CA LEU A 125 -7.26 -12.48 -20.47
C LEU A 125 -5.89 -13.15 -20.36
N PHE A 126 -4.99 -12.50 -19.63
CA PHE A 126 -3.64 -13.01 -19.34
C PHE A 126 -3.52 -13.21 -17.82
N LEU A 127 -3.19 -14.44 -17.41
CA LEU A 127 -2.96 -14.76 -16.01
C LEU A 127 -1.55 -15.34 -15.86
N ARG A 128 -0.78 -14.80 -14.90
CA ARG A 128 0.58 -15.26 -14.57
C ARG A 128 0.65 -15.85 -13.17
N PHE A 129 1.38 -16.94 -13.06
CA PHE A 129 1.63 -17.63 -11.79
C PHE A 129 2.96 -18.38 -11.85
N ARG A 130 3.43 -18.87 -10.72
CA ARG A 130 4.62 -19.71 -10.68
C ARG A 130 4.27 -21.16 -10.46
N LEU A 131 5.05 -22.03 -11.12
CA LEU A 131 4.96 -23.47 -10.97
C LEU A 131 6.36 -24.08 -10.94
N GLY A 132 6.66 -24.82 -9.89
CA GLY A 132 7.92 -25.55 -9.74
C GLY A 132 7.92 -26.82 -10.58
N LEU A 133 8.93 -26.97 -11.44
CA LEU A 133 9.08 -28.14 -12.30
C LEU A 133 9.63 -29.33 -11.52
N PRO A 134 9.00 -30.52 -11.58
CA PRO A 134 9.36 -31.70 -10.79
C PRO A 134 10.77 -32.24 -11.06
N ALA A 135 11.50 -32.52 -9.99
CA ALA A 135 12.83 -33.12 -10.05
C ALA A 135 13.14 -33.97 -8.82
N GLN A 136 14.01 -34.98 -8.98
CA GLN A 136 14.65 -35.70 -7.88
C GLN A 136 16.14 -35.35 -7.89
N GLY A 137 16.61 -34.67 -6.82
CA GLY A 137 17.90 -34.00 -6.90
C GLY A 137 17.91 -32.99 -8.05
N ARG A 138 18.86 -33.12 -8.97
CA ARG A 138 18.95 -32.30 -10.19
C ARG A 138 18.58 -33.07 -11.46
N ARG A 139 17.80 -34.13 -11.33
CA ARG A 139 17.29 -34.92 -12.46
C ARG A 139 15.79 -34.72 -12.60
N ILE A 140 15.34 -34.59 -13.83
CA ILE A 140 13.95 -34.36 -14.20
C ILE A 140 13.11 -35.57 -13.86
N LEU A 141 11.97 -35.35 -13.21
CA LEU A 141 10.87 -36.30 -13.09
C LEU A 141 9.84 -36.03 -14.21
N GLY A 142 10.17 -36.43 -15.41
CA GLY A 142 9.42 -36.09 -16.61
C GLY A 142 8.00 -36.66 -16.65
N LYS A 143 7.80 -37.89 -16.16
CA LYS A 143 6.49 -38.52 -16.05
C LYS A 143 5.60 -37.79 -15.02
N GLU A 144 6.16 -37.40 -13.88
CA GLU A 144 5.44 -36.61 -12.87
C GLU A 144 5.13 -35.21 -13.41
N ALA A 145 6.05 -34.58 -14.14
CA ALA A 145 5.81 -33.31 -14.79
C ALA A 145 4.68 -33.41 -15.82
N ALA A 146 4.67 -34.44 -16.67
CA ALA A 146 3.60 -34.65 -17.62
C ALA A 146 2.22 -34.87 -16.95
N ARG A 147 2.20 -35.60 -15.82
CA ARG A 147 0.98 -35.79 -15.01
C ARG A 147 0.50 -34.47 -14.40
N LEU A 148 1.41 -33.69 -13.85
CA LEU A 148 1.11 -32.35 -13.27
C LEU A 148 0.53 -31.41 -14.33
N PHE A 149 1.16 -31.34 -15.53
CA PHE A 149 0.69 -30.48 -16.61
C PHE A 149 -0.60 -30.97 -17.26
N ARG A 150 -0.88 -32.27 -17.27
CA ARG A 150 -2.19 -32.78 -17.68
C ARG A 150 -3.29 -32.28 -16.75
N ALA A 151 -3.11 -32.42 -15.44
CA ALA A 151 -4.05 -31.89 -14.46
C ALA A 151 -4.17 -30.36 -14.56
N LEU A 152 -3.05 -29.65 -14.75
CA LEU A 152 -3.06 -28.20 -14.98
C LEU A 152 -3.92 -27.83 -16.20
N GLY A 153 -3.76 -28.53 -17.32
CA GLY A 153 -4.54 -28.30 -18.53
C GLY A 153 -6.04 -28.47 -18.29
N GLU A 154 -6.45 -29.53 -17.58
CA GLU A 154 -7.86 -29.75 -17.20
C GLU A 154 -8.42 -28.63 -16.32
N HIS A 155 -7.65 -28.18 -15.32
CA HIS A 155 -8.03 -27.06 -14.46
C HIS A 155 -8.14 -25.74 -15.24
N LEU A 156 -7.24 -25.48 -16.17
CA LEU A 156 -7.25 -24.25 -16.97
C LEU A 156 -8.39 -24.27 -18.00
N LEU A 157 -8.68 -25.42 -18.63
CA LEU A 157 -9.77 -25.53 -19.59
C LEU A 157 -11.14 -25.22 -18.97
N GLY A 158 -11.43 -25.76 -17.77
CA GLY A 158 -12.68 -25.49 -17.04
C GLY A 158 -12.70 -24.17 -16.26
N PHE A 159 -11.63 -23.41 -16.20
CA PHE A 159 -11.50 -22.29 -15.28
C PHE A 159 -12.57 -21.21 -15.46
N LEU A 160 -12.78 -20.73 -16.69
CA LEU A 160 -13.77 -19.70 -16.97
C LEU A 160 -15.20 -20.22 -16.97
N GLN A 161 -15.40 -21.51 -17.30
CA GLN A 161 -16.72 -22.13 -17.32
C GLN A 161 -17.29 -22.37 -15.91
N ASP A 162 -16.41 -22.68 -14.96
CA ASP A 162 -16.78 -22.97 -13.56
C ASP A 162 -16.68 -21.73 -12.66
N LEU A 163 -16.57 -20.53 -13.23
CA LEU A 163 -16.42 -19.30 -12.48
C LEU A 163 -17.70 -18.96 -11.70
N ASP A 164 -17.56 -18.59 -10.43
CA ASP A 164 -18.69 -18.06 -9.62
C ASP A 164 -19.07 -16.65 -10.09
N GLU A 165 -19.98 -16.57 -11.06
CA GLU A 165 -20.46 -15.30 -11.61
C GLU A 165 -21.11 -14.41 -10.55
N GLY A 166 -21.86 -15.00 -9.60
CA GLY A 166 -22.46 -14.25 -8.50
C GLY A 166 -21.40 -13.65 -7.56
N GLY A 167 -20.35 -14.42 -7.28
CA GLY A 167 -19.21 -13.95 -6.51
C GLY A 167 -18.43 -12.84 -7.22
N LEU A 168 -18.21 -12.99 -8.52
CA LEU A 168 -17.59 -11.96 -9.35
C LEU A 168 -18.38 -10.65 -9.31
N LEU A 169 -19.70 -10.74 -9.49
CA LEU A 169 -20.56 -9.57 -9.48
C LEU A 169 -20.55 -8.84 -8.13
N ARG A 170 -20.65 -9.57 -7.02
CA ARG A 170 -20.53 -8.99 -5.67
C ARG A 170 -19.17 -8.31 -5.46
N HIS A 171 -18.11 -8.92 -5.93
CA HIS A 171 -16.74 -8.41 -5.81
C HIS A 171 -16.56 -7.09 -6.55
N VAL A 172 -17.05 -7.01 -7.78
CA VAL A 172 -17.00 -5.79 -8.60
C VAL A 172 -17.90 -4.69 -8.02
N HIS A 173 -19.12 -5.02 -7.65
CA HIS A 173 -20.06 -4.06 -7.07
C HIS A 173 -19.51 -3.45 -5.78
N GLN A 174 -18.87 -4.24 -4.92
CA GLN A 174 -18.24 -3.74 -3.69
C GLN A 174 -17.12 -2.75 -4.00
N ALA A 175 -16.27 -3.04 -4.98
CA ALA A 175 -15.18 -2.17 -5.37
C ALA A 175 -15.69 -0.85 -6.00
N GLU A 176 -16.73 -0.92 -6.82
CA GLU A 176 -17.34 0.27 -7.43
C GLU A 176 -18.06 1.13 -6.39
N ASP A 177 -18.77 0.54 -5.43
CA ASP A 177 -19.40 1.26 -4.34
C ASP A 177 -18.38 1.93 -3.41
N PHE A 178 -17.26 1.25 -3.14
CA PHE A 178 -16.12 1.82 -2.42
C PHE A 178 -15.56 3.05 -3.16
N ALA A 179 -15.26 2.93 -4.45
CA ALA A 179 -14.75 4.03 -5.26
C ALA A 179 -15.72 5.22 -5.29
N PHE A 180 -17.02 4.94 -5.40
CA PHE A 180 -18.07 5.96 -5.36
C PHE A 180 -18.04 6.77 -4.05
N ILE A 181 -17.91 6.11 -2.91
CA ILE A 181 -17.80 6.78 -1.61
C ILE A 181 -16.51 7.57 -1.51
N GLN A 182 -15.38 6.96 -1.89
CA GLN A 182 -14.05 7.57 -1.79
C GLN A 182 -13.94 8.86 -2.59
N GLU A 183 -14.45 8.90 -3.81
CA GLU A 183 -14.48 10.08 -4.67
C GLU A 183 -15.29 11.23 -4.08
N ARG A 184 -16.27 10.94 -3.22
CA ARG A 184 -17.20 11.93 -2.66
C ARG A 184 -16.89 12.37 -1.24
N LEU A 185 -15.87 11.79 -0.60
CA LEU A 185 -15.50 12.16 0.77
C LEU A 185 -15.19 13.65 0.89
N ALA A 186 -14.30 14.17 0.03
CA ALA A 186 -13.84 15.56 0.10
C ALA A 186 -14.99 16.56 -0.17
N GLU A 187 -15.86 16.30 -1.14
CA GLU A 187 -17.03 17.13 -1.45
C GLU A 187 -18.00 17.25 -0.27
N ARG A 188 -18.06 16.21 0.55
CA ARG A 188 -18.88 16.17 1.76
C ARG A 188 -18.17 16.64 3.02
N GLY A 189 -16.96 17.19 2.89
CA GLY A 189 -16.16 17.65 4.03
C GLY A 189 -15.67 16.51 4.93
N LEU A 190 -15.48 15.31 4.37
CA LEU A 190 -15.08 14.10 5.09
C LEU A 190 -13.66 13.67 4.70
N VAL A 191 -12.98 13.02 5.63
CA VAL A 191 -11.67 12.37 5.40
C VAL A 191 -11.80 10.85 5.37
N ALA A 192 -12.84 10.30 5.99
CA ALA A 192 -13.09 8.87 6.04
C ALA A 192 -14.55 8.57 6.32
N PHE A 193 -14.94 7.33 6.00
CA PHE A 193 -16.25 6.74 6.28
C PHE A 193 -16.05 5.35 6.85
N VAL A 194 -16.77 5.02 7.93
CA VAL A 194 -16.75 3.70 8.54
C VAL A 194 -18.18 3.17 8.58
N GLY A 195 -18.48 2.17 7.74
CA GLY A 195 -19.84 1.63 7.60
C GLY A 195 -20.36 0.97 8.86
N GLU A 196 -21.65 1.13 9.10
CA GLU A 196 -22.39 0.50 10.20
C GLU A 196 -22.24 -1.02 10.13
N GLY A 197 -21.95 -1.66 11.27
CA GLY A 197 -21.79 -3.11 11.34
C GLY A 197 -20.44 -3.64 10.88
N SER A 198 -19.49 -2.78 10.48
CA SER A 198 -18.13 -3.19 10.11
C SER A 198 -17.44 -3.95 11.24
N VAL A 199 -16.59 -4.92 10.89
CA VAL A 199 -15.76 -5.68 11.82
C VAL A 199 -14.34 -5.17 11.71
N LEU A 200 -13.94 -4.28 12.61
CA LEU A 200 -12.65 -3.61 12.55
C LEU A 200 -11.50 -4.44 13.11
N PRO A 201 -11.64 -5.16 14.26
CA PRO A 201 -10.55 -5.93 14.84
C PRO A 201 -10.14 -7.11 13.96
N ARG A 202 -8.84 -7.43 14.00
CA ARG A 202 -8.24 -8.62 13.37
C ARG A 202 -7.86 -9.65 14.42
N GLU A 203 -7.69 -10.91 14.01
CA GLU A 203 -7.35 -12.03 14.89
C GLU A 203 -6.07 -11.78 15.71
N SER A 204 -5.09 -11.09 15.11
CA SER A 204 -3.83 -10.71 15.75
C SER A 204 -3.20 -9.51 15.05
N GLY A 205 -2.13 -8.97 15.63
CA GLY A 205 -1.39 -7.84 15.04
C GLY A 205 -0.71 -8.14 13.69
N VAL A 206 -0.59 -9.41 13.33
CA VAL A 206 0.02 -9.86 12.05
C VAL A 206 -0.99 -10.50 11.11
N SER A 207 -2.21 -10.78 11.57
CA SER A 207 -3.27 -11.36 10.75
C SER A 207 -4.10 -10.27 10.08
N GLN A 208 -4.49 -10.49 8.85
CA GLN A 208 -5.47 -9.65 8.14
C GLN A 208 -6.89 -10.25 8.19
N ARG A 209 -7.10 -11.34 8.91
CA ARG A 209 -8.40 -11.98 9.06
C ARG A 209 -9.23 -11.26 10.11
N PRO A 210 -10.55 -11.07 9.89
CA PRO A 210 -11.44 -10.48 10.88
C PRO A 210 -11.51 -11.33 12.15
N LEU A 211 -11.53 -10.65 13.31
CA LEU A 211 -11.74 -11.31 14.60
C LEU A 211 -13.18 -11.82 14.70
N GLN A 212 -13.33 -13.11 14.94
CA GLN A 212 -14.65 -13.70 15.17
C GLN A 212 -15.23 -13.23 16.51
N GLY A 213 -16.53 -12.93 16.55
CA GLY A 213 -17.19 -12.45 17.75
C GLY A 213 -16.83 -11.02 18.16
N ALA A 214 -16.16 -10.26 17.29
CA ALA A 214 -15.87 -8.85 17.55
C ALA A 214 -17.14 -8.01 17.67
N VAL A 215 -17.05 -6.92 18.46
CA VAL A 215 -18.14 -5.93 18.55
C VAL A 215 -18.31 -5.25 17.20
N PRO A 216 -19.48 -5.34 16.55
CA PRO A 216 -19.73 -4.63 15.30
C PRO A 216 -19.64 -3.12 15.50
N PHE A 217 -19.11 -2.42 14.49
CA PHE A 217 -19.00 -0.98 14.54
C PHE A 217 -20.38 -0.33 14.55
N GLN A 218 -20.58 0.63 15.45
CA GLN A 218 -21.80 1.37 15.61
C GLN A 218 -21.50 2.87 15.55
N SER A 219 -22.09 3.56 14.59
CA SER A 219 -21.85 4.99 14.39
C SER A 219 -22.41 5.83 15.52
N PRO A 220 -21.67 6.81 16.06
CA PRO A 220 -22.25 7.86 16.90
C PRO A 220 -23.33 8.62 16.13
N PRO A 221 -24.51 8.89 16.72
CA PRO A 221 -25.62 9.54 16.01
C PRO A 221 -25.25 10.87 15.33
N SER A 222 -24.44 11.71 16.00
CA SER A 222 -24.03 13.01 15.47
C SER A 222 -23.01 12.96 14.34
N LEU A 223 -22.32 11.83 14.14
CA LEU A 223 -21.38 11.61 13.04
C LEU A 223 -21.93 10.67 11.96
N ARG A 224 -23.18 10.22 12.15
CA ARG A 224 -23.81 9.29 11.21
C ARG A 224 -24.19 9.98 9.92
N VAL A 225 -23.73 9.42 8.81
CA VAL A 225 -23.99 9.87 7.45
C VAL A 225 -24.38 8.69 6.56
N SER A 226 -24.92 8.96 5.39
CA SER A 226 -25.19 7.92 4.39
C SER A 226 -24.65 8.31 3.03
N PHE A 227 -24.35 7.29 2.23
CA PHE A 227 -24.05 7.39 0.81
C PHE A 227 -25.02 6.51 0.03
N ARG A 228 -25.65 7.07 -0.98
CA ARG A 228 -26.48 6.29 -1.90
C ARG A 228 -25.60 5.75 -3.02
N THR A 229 -25.13 4.52 -2.82
CA THR A 229 -24.17 3.86 -3.72
C THR A 229 -24.85 3.29 -4.97
N PRO A 230 -24.11 3.05 -6.06
CA PRO A 230 -24.68 2.49 -7.29
C PRO A 230 -25.30 1.10 -7.13
N HIS A 231 -24.78 0.26 -6.24
CA HIS A 231 -25.18 -1.15 -6.14
C HIS A 231 -25.81 -1.53 -4.80
N ALA A 232 -25.24 -1.12 -3.68
CA ALA A 232 -25.77 -1.46 -2.35
C ALA A 232 -26.92 -0.56 -1.87
N GLY A 233 -27.25 0.48 -2.63
CA GLY A 233 -28.25 1.46 -2.22
C GLY A 233 -27.71 2.39 -1.14
N GLU A 234 -28.54 2.69 -0.13
CA GLU A 234 -28.13 3.61 0.94
C GLU A 234 -27.32 2.90 2.01
N VAL A 235 -26.05 3.30 2.14
CA VAL A 235 -25.09 2.75 3.11
C VAL A 235 -24.87 3.78 4.21
N TRP A 236 -25.17 3.39 5.45
CA TRP A 236 -25.00 4.23 6.64
C TRP A 236 -23.67 3.95 7.35
N GLY A 237 -23.11 4.97 7.96
CA GLY A 237 -21.87 4.83 8.71
C GLY A 237 -21.46 6.14 9.38
N MET A 238 -20.30 6.11 10.04
CA MET A 238 -19.66 7.28 10.63
C MET A 238 -18.86 8.02 9.58
N GLY A 239 -19.16 9.30 9.36
CA GLY A 239 -18.31 10.21 8.59
C GLY A 239 -17.36 10.95 9.53
N LEU A 240 -16.05 10.82 9.31
CA LEU A 240 -15.05 11.64 10.00
C LEU A 240 -14.83 12.94 9.26
N PRO A 241 -15.14 14.11 9.89
CA PRO A 241 -15.00 15.41 9.24
C PRO A 241 -13.55 15.81 8.98
N GLN A 242 -13.37 16.71 8.03
CA GLN A 242 -12.11 17.43 7.84
C GLN A 242 -11.74 18.26 9.09
N GLY A 243 -10.48 18.65 9.18
CA GLY A 243 -9.91 19.38 10.32
C GLY A 243 -9.11 18.46 11.24
N LEU A 244 -9.11 18.76 12.53
CA LEU A 244 -8.45 17.95 13.55
C LEU A 244 -9.46 17.02 14.22
N THR A 245 -9.30 15.72 14.00
CA THR A 245 -10.03 14.68 14.73
C THR A 245 -9.11 14.01 15.75
N LEU A 246 -9.55 13.94 17.00
CA LEU A 246 -8.92 13.14 18.04
C LEU A 246 -9.67 11.83 18.21
N ILE A 247 -8.93 10.74 18.29
CA ILE A 247 -9.42 9.43 18.72
C ILE A 247 -8.79 9.16 20.08
N THR A 248 -9.59 9.09 21.13
CA THR A 248 -9.12 8.94 22.50
C THR A 248 -9.91 7.86 23.24
N GLY A 249 -9.57 7.58 24.49
CA GLY A 249 -10.18 6.56 25.34
C GLY A 249 -9.14 5.82 26.17
N GLY A 250 -9.60 4.97 27.06
CA GLY A 250 -8.74 4.14 27.89
C GLY A 250 -7.91 3.12 27.10
N GLY A 251 -6.90 2.54 27.71
CA GLY A 251 -6.13 1.45 27.12
C GLY A 251 -7.03 0.26 26.74
N PHE A 252 -6.73 -0.39 25.63
CA PHE A 252 -7.45 -1.57 25.11
C PHE A 252 -8.94 -1.34 24.73
N HIS A 253 -9.36 -0.10 24.54
CA HIS A 253 -10.74 0.23 24.15
C HIS A 253 -10.95 0.40 22.64
N GLY A 254 -9.94 0.11 21.81
CA GLY A 254 -10.09 0.08 20.35
C GLY A 254 -9.62 1.31 19.59
N LYS A 255 -8.88 2.24 20.21
CA LYS A 255 -8.31 3.43 19.55
C LYS A 255 -7.43 3.05 18.36
N THR A 256 -6.43 2.21 18.60
CA THR A 256 -5.50 1.75 17.57
C THR A 256 -6.22 0.91 16.51
N THR A 257 -7.21 0.11 16.90
CA THR A 257 -8.02 -0.68 15.96
C THR A 257 -8.76 0.21 14.96
N LEU A 258 -9.34 1.32 15.42
CA LEU A 258 -10.00 2.28 14.53
C LEU A 258 -8.98 2.95 13.60
N LEU A 259 -7.84 3.40 14.13
CA LEU A 259 -6.77 4.00 13.30
C LEU A 259 -6.27 3.01 12.25
N GLU A 260 -5.99 1.77 12.62
CA GLU A 260 -5.56 0.72 11.67
C GLU A 260 -6.60 0.47 10.57
N ALA A 261 -7.89 0.45 10.92
CA ALA A 261 -8.95 0.33 9.93
C ALA A 261 -8.94 1.50 8.94
N LEU A 262 -8.72 2.74 9.41
CA LEU A 262 -8.60 3.92 8.55
C LEU A 262 -7.38 3.85 7.63
N VAL A 263 -6.22 3.41 8.15
CA VAL A 263 -5.00 3.20 7.36
C VAL A 263 -5.25 2.20 6.23
N HIS A 264 -5.92 1.09 6.53
CA HIS A 264 -6.26 0.07 5.54
C HIS A 264 -7.36 0.50 4.57
N GLY A 265 -8.19 1.47 4.95
CA GLY A 265 -9.34 1.96 4.16
C GLY A 265 -8.98 2.78 2.92
N VAL A 266 -7.72 2.96 2.60
CA VAL A 266 -7.27 3.63 1.37
C VAL A 266 -7.45 2.76 0.12
N PHE A 267 -7.59 1.44 0.29
CA PHE A 267 -7.87 0.48 -0.76
C PHE A 267 -9.18 -0.28 -0.50
N PRO A 268 -9.89 -0.72 -1.55
CA PRO A 268 -11.07 -1.56 -1.39
C PRO A 268 -10.71 -2.91 -0.77
N HIS A 269 -11.63 -3.46 -0.01
CA HIS A 269 -11.53 -4.80 0.56
C HIS A 269 -12.50 -5.76 -0.14
N VAL A 270 -12.16 -7.04 -0.15
CA VAL A 270 -13.04 -8.08 -0.67
C VAL A 270 -14.34 -8.17 0.14
N PRO A 271 -15.49 -8.54 -0.46
CA PRO A 271 -16.73 -8.77 0.27
C PRO A 271 -16.55 -9.76 1.40
N GLY A 272 -17.16 -9.48 2.57
CA GLY A 272 -17.10 -10.35 3.75
C GLY A 272 -15.85 -10.19 4.61
N ASP A 273 -14.93 -9.28 4.26
CA ASP A 273 -13.74 -9.00 5.08
C ASP A 273 -14.06 -8.27 6.39
N GLY A 274 -15.20 -7.61 6.47
CA GLY A 274 -15.61 -6.80 7.61
C GLY A 274 -15.18 -5.33 7.53
N ARG A 275 -14.16 -5.00 6.72
CA ARG A 275 -13.70 -3.62 6.45
C ARG A 275 -14.05 -3.13 5.04
N GLU A 276 -14.90 -3.82 4.33
CA GLU A 276 -15.28 -3.45 2.96
C GLU A 276 -16.00 -2.10 2.86
N TRP A 277 -16.58 -1.63 3.98
CA TRP A 277 -17.20 -0.31 4.09
C TRP A 277 -16.36 0.70 4.88
N VAL A 278 -15.10 0.43 5.10
CA VAL A 278 -14.14 1.42 5.62
C VAL A 278 -13.46 2.09 4.44
N VAL A 279 -13.73 3.38 4.27
CA VAL A 279 -13.27 4.17 3.12
C VAL A 279 -12.54 5.40 3.63
N THR A 280 -11.27 5.52 3.27
CA THR A 280 -10.40 6.64 3.67
C THR A 280 -10.00 7.43 2.44
N ASP A 281 -9.77 8.74 2.61
CA ASP A 281 -9.23 9.59 1.54
C ASP A 281 -8.00 8.93 0.91
N PRO A 282 -7.94 8.83 -0.43
CA PRO A 282 -6.84 8.13 -1.11
C PRO A 282 -5.47 8.78 -0.91
N LEU A 283 -5.44 10.04 -0.46
CA LEU A 283 -4.22 10.78 -0.11
C LEU A 283 -4.01 10.88 1.41
N ALA A 284 -4.53 9.95 2.17
CA ALA A 284 -4.22 9.77 3.58
C ALA A 284 -2.92 8.98 3.75
N GLN A 285 -2.09 9.41 4.69
CA GLN A 285 -0.84 8.73 5.04
C GLN A 285 -0.64 8.73 6.55
N ARG A 286 -0.28 7.57 7.10
CA ARG A 286 0.25 7.49 8.46
C ARG A 286 1.68 8.02 8.48
N VAL A 287 2.00 8.86 9.46
CA VAL A 287 3.34 9.36 9.74
C VAL A 287 3.73 9.00 11.17
N GLN A 288 4.99 8.64 11.37
CA GLN A 288 5.50 8.21 12.67
C GLN A 288 6.99 8.51 12.82
N SER A 289 7.49 8.42 14.03
CA SER A 289 8.93 8.55 14.32
C SER A 289 9.69 7.32 13.87
N GLU A 290 10.90 7.52 13.35
CA GLU A 290 11.79 6.47 12.85
C GLU A 290 13.23 6.81 13.23
N ASP A 291 13.62 6.49 14.47
CA ASP A 291 14.99 6.75 14.94
C ASP A 291 16.02 6.09 14.04
N GLY A 292 17.03 6.85 13.65
CA GLY A 292 18.13 6.35 12.82
C GLY A 292 17.90 6.37 11.32
N ARG A 293 16.73 6.81 10.82
CA ARG A 293 16.55 6.94 9.36
C ARG A 293 17.37 8.10 8.79
N SER A 294 17.71 8.01 7.51
CA SER A 294 18.25 9.15 6.77
C SER A 294 17.16 10.16 6.39
N VAL A 295 17.53 11.43 6.37
CA VAL A 295 16.72 12.54 5.83
C VAL A 295 17.58 13.28 4.81
N LYS A 296 17.02 13.65 3.67
CA LYS A 296 17.78 14.24 2.56
C LYS A 296 17.13 15.52 2.04
N GLY A 297 17.78 16.64 2.31
CA GLY A 297 17.44 17.95 1.74
C GLY A 297 16.05 18.48 2.07
N VAL A 298 15.50 18.16 3.25
CA VAL A 298 14.18 18.61 3.67
C VAL A 298 14.26 19.97 4.34
N ASP A 299 13.35 20.89 4.02
CA ASP A 299 13.17 22.12 4.79
C ASP A 299 12.44 21.84 6.09
N LEU A 300 13.19 21.63 7.18
CA LEU A 300 12.65 21.30 8.50
C LEU A 300 12.18 22.49 9.31
N ARG A 301 12.45 23.72 8.87
CA ARG A 301 12.21 24.96 9.64
C ARG A 301 10.81 25.08 10.22
N PRO A 302 9.75 24.59 9.59
CA PRO A 302 8.43 24.61 10.21
C PRO A 302 8.36 23.93 11.58
N PHE A 303 9.21 22.96 11.83
CA PHE A 303 9.23 22.14 13.05
C PHE A 303 10.55 22.16 13.81
N VAL A 304 11.67 22.25 13.10
CA VAL A 304 13.02 22.19 13.67
C VAL A 304 13.82 23.39 13.16
N HIS A 305 14.25 24.25 14.06
CA HIS A 305 14.91 25.50 13.69
C HIS A 305 15.90 25.98 14.77
N ASP A 306 16.75 26.92 14.41
CA ASP A 306 17.68 27.60 15.33
C ASP A 306 18.53 26.65 16.17
N LEU A 307 19.08 25.62 15.52
CA LEU A 307 19.88 24.61 16.19
C LEU A 307 21.14 25.25 16.83
N PRO A 308 21.56 24.79 18.02
CA PRO A 308 22.62 25.42 18.79
C PRO A 308 23.97 25.51 18.07
N LEU A 309 24.26 24.56 17.19
CA LEU A 309 25.52 24.52 16.41
C LEU A 309 25.39 25.19 15.04
N GLY A 310 24.26 25.86 14.75
CA GLY A 310 24.07 26.60 13.51
C GLY A 310 23.86 25.72 12.26
N GLN A 311 23.47 24.46 12.43
CA GLN A 311 23.14 23.59 11.29
C GLN A 311 21.98 24.19 10.48
N ASP A 312 22.12 24.14 9.15
CA ASP A 312 21.09 24.60 8.23
C ASP A 312 19.88 23.65 8.25
N THR A 313 18.73 24.15 8.66
CA THR A 313 17.46 23.40 8.66
C THR A 313 16.57 23.74 7.46
N ALA A 314 16.99 24.65 6.59
CA ALA A 314 16.28 24.98 5.35
C ALA A 314 16.51 23.93 4.23
N PHE A 315 17.61 23.19 4.32
CA PHE A 315 17.94 22.07 3.42
C PHE A 315 18.69 21.00 4.22
N PHE A 316 17.95 20.39 5.13
CA PHE A 316 18.54 19.52 6.15
C PHE A 316 18.77 18.11 5.65
N SER A 317 19.97 17.58 5.93
CA SER A 317 20.30 16.19 5.65
C SER A 317 21.02 15.55 6.83
N THR A 318 20.69 14.32 7.13
CA THR A 318 21.36 13.49 8.13
C THR A 318 21.25 12.01 7.75
N GLU A 319 22.23 11.21 8.17
CA GLU A 319 22.18 9.75 8.04
C GLU A 319 21.52 9.07 9.25
N ASP A 320 21.28 9.83 10.34
CA ASP A 320 20.85 9.31 11.64
C ASP A 320 19.91 10.30 12.33
N ALA A 321 18.67 10.36 11.92
CA ALA A 321 17.68 11.26 12.47
C ALA A 321 17.18 10.79 13.84
N SER A 322 16.98 11.74 14.77
CA SER A 322 16.26 11.49 16.01
C SER A 322 14.76 11.27 15.77
N GLY A 323 14.03 10.80 16.78
CA GLY A 323 12.58 10.60 16.69
C GLY A 323 11.82 11.86 16.26
N SER A 324 12.11 13.02 16.86
CA SER A 324 11.47 14.30 16.51
C SER A 324 11.84 14.77 15.10
N THR A 325 13.12 14.66 14.72
CA THR A 325 13.58 15.02 13.38
C THR A 325 12.96 14.14 12.31
N SER A 326 12.93 12.82 12.54
CA SER A 326 12.34 11.88 11.60
C SER A 326 10.83 12.07 11.44
N LEU A 327 10.10 12.36 12.51
CA LEU A 327 8.67 12.67 12.45
C LEU A 327 8.39 13.97 11.69
N ALA A 328 9.16 15.03 11.98
CA ALA A 328 9.07 16.30 11.25
C ALA A 328 9.32 16.10 9.75
N ALA A 329 10.37 15.34 9.40
CA ALA A 329 10.67 15.00 8.02
C ALA A 329 9.53 14.20 7.38
N ALA A 330 9.00 13.16 8.05
CA ALA A 330 7.90 12.35 7.55
C ALA A 330 6.64 13.18 7.24
N ILE A 331 6.31 14.13 8.09
CA ILE A 331 5.19 15.07 7.87
C ILE A 331 5.43 15.92 6.61
N LEU A 332 6.59 16.56 6.51
CA LEU A 332 6.90 17.45 5.38
C LEU A 332 7.06 16.70 4.07
N GLU A 333 7.63 15.50 4.09
CA GLU A 333 7.73 14.60 2.94
C GLU A 333 6.35 14.12 2.46
N ALA A 334 5.44 13.81 3.39
CA ALA A 334 4.07 13.45 3.04
C ALA A 334 3.33 14.63 2.36
N LEU A 335 3.50 15.85 2.88
CA LEU A 335 2.93 17.05 2.27
C LEU A 335 3.52 17.32 0.88
N GLU A 336 4.82 17.10 0.69
CA GLU A 336 5.48 17.22 -0.63
C GLU A 336 4.88 16.26 -1.67
N LEU A 337 4.48 15.06 -1.24
CA LEU A 337 3.82 14.07 -2.08
C LEU A 337 2.32 14.31 -2.27
N GLY A 338 1.76 15.35 -1.64
CA GLY A 338 0.37 15.74 -1.78
C GLY A 338 -0.59 15.08 -0.80
N ALA A 339 -0.12 14.59 0.34
CA ALA A 339 -1.00 14.08 1.39
C ALA A 339 -2.02 15.14 1.83
N ARG A 340 -3.29 14.75 1.92
CA ARG A 340 -4.40 15.59 2.40
C ARG A 340 -4.87 15.25 3.81
N VAL A 341 -4.53 14.06 4.27
CA VAL A 341 -4.87 13.56 5.61
C VAL A 341 -3.64 12.90 6.20
N LEU A 342 -3.24 13.33 7.38
CA LEU A 342 -2.18 12.69 8.16
C LEU A 342 -2.80 11.90 9.31
N LEU A 343 -2.42 10.64 9.41
CA LEU A 343 -2.83 9.72 10.47
C LEU A 343 -1.67 9.54 11.44
N LEU A 344 -1.87 9.86 12.72
CA LEU A 344 -0.84 9.79 13.75
C LEU A 344 -1.33 9.02 14.97
N ASP A 345 -0.40 8.34 15.62
CA ASP A 345 -0.60 7.72 16.92
C ASP A 345 0.45 8.30 17.90
N GLU A 346 -0.01 8.76 19.09
CA GLU A 346 0.88 9.25 20.14
C GLU A 346 1.96 8.22 20.50
N ASP A 347 1.61 6.94 20.53
CA ASP A 347 2.52 5.86 20.91
C ASP A 347 3.68 5.63 19.93
N THR A 348 3.52 6.05 18.67
CA THR A 348 4.56 5.94 17.63
C THR A 348 5.13 7.28 17.20
N SER A 349 4.88 8.32 17.97
CA SER A 349 5.31 9.69 17.68
C SER A 349 6.25 10.21 18.76
N ALA A 350 7.16 11.12 18.39
CA ALA A 350 8.00 11.83 19.34
C ALA A 350 7.14 12.83 20.12
N THR A 351 6.98 12.61 21.42
CA THR A 351 6.11 13.43 22.29
C THR A 351 6.48 14.92 22.27
N ASN A 352 7.77 15.25 22.26
CA ASN A 352 8.26 16.63 22.23
C ASN A 352 7.94 17.35 20.91
N LEU A 353 7.72 16.63 19.82
CA LEU A 353 7.22 17.22 18.57
C LEU A 353 5.70 17.31 18.54
N LEU A 354 4.98 16.44 19.25
CA LEU A 354 3.52 16.53 19.34
C LEU A 354 3.09 17.73 20.20
N VAL A 355 3.72 17.90 21.36
CA VAL A 355 3.35 18.91 22.35
C VAL A 355 4.54 19.36 23.18
N ARG A 356 4.52 20.63 23.61
CA ARG A 356 5.29 21.18 24.72
C ARG A 356 4.28 21.65 25.77
N ASP A 357 4.21 21.00 26.91
CA ASP A 357 3.31 21.41 27.98
C ASP A 357 3.76 22.68 28.66
N ALA A 358 2.88 23.31 29.46
CA ALA A 358 3.12 24.58 30.09
C ALA A 358 4.35 24.57 31.00
N ARG A 359 4.63 23.48 31.71
CA ARG A 359 5.79 23.36 32.61
C ARG A 359 7.09 23.31 31.81
N MET A 360 7.11 22.56 30.73
CA MET A 360 8.28 22.49 29.85
C MET A 360 8.49 23.79 29.09
N GLN A 361 7.42 24.50 28.69
CA GLN A 361 7.54 25.85 28.13
C GLN A 361 8.17 26.82 29.10
N ALA A 362 7.81 26.75 30.38
CA ALA A 362 8.39 27.61 31.42
C ALA A 362 9.89 27.30 31.69
N LEU A 363 10.27 26.03 31.61
CA LEU A 363 11.64 25.59 31.88
C LEU A 363 12.58 25.78 30.69
N VAL A 364 12.13 25.39 29.48
CA VAL A 364 12.94 25.45 28.26
C VAL A 364 12.76 26.82 27.60
N ARG A 365 13.64 27.76 27.92
CA ARG A 365 13.56 29.14 27.41
C ARG A 365 14.03 29.29 25.96
N ARG A 366 14.88 28.40 25.48
CA ARG A 366 15.42 28.40 24.11
C ARG A 366 14.99 27.13 23.40
N GLU A 367 13.84 27.22 22.77
CA GLU A 367 13.24 26.09 22.08
C GLU A 367 13.71 26.01 20.61
N THR A 368 14.02 24.81 20.16
CA THR A 368 14.43 24.51 18.78
C THR A 368 13.34 23.74 18.00
N LEU A 369 12.25 23.38 18.68
CA LEU A 369 11.13 22.68 18.09
C LEU A 369 9.86 23.54 18.14
N THR A 370 9.11 23.56 17.05
CA THR A 370 7.71 24.00 17.04
C THR A 370 6.84 22.76 17.03
N PRO A 371 6.10 22.48 18.11
CA PRO A 371 5.28 21.28 18.19
C PRO A 371 4.12 21.31 17.19
N LEU A 372 3.66 20.11 16.79
CA LEU A 372 2.54 19.92 15.88
C LEU A 372 1.27 20.66 16.37
N LEU A 373 1.06 20.68 17.69
CA LEU A 373 -0.07 21.36 18.31
C LEU A 373 -0.15 22.84 17.88
N ASP A 374 0.99 23.54 17.78
CA ASP A 374 1.06 24.94 17.36
C ASP A 374 0.89 25.14 15.85
N ARG A 375 0.86 24.06 15.08
CA ARG A 375 0.71 24.04 13.62
C ARG A 375 -0.69 23.66 13.14
N VAL A 376 -1.59 23.29 14.02
CA VAL A 376 -2.94 22.81 13.65
C VAL A 376 -3.66 23.81 12.75
N GLY A 377 -3.56 25.11 13.04
CA GLY A 377 -4.14 26.17 12.20
C GLY A 377 -3.54 26.22 10.79
N ASP A 378 -2.22 26.00 10.68
CA ASP A 378 -1.52 26.01 9.39
C ASP A 378 -1.92 24.80 8.52
N PHE A 379 -2.08 23.64 9.11
CA PHE A 379 -2.59 22.46 8.39
C PHE A 379 -4.00 22.71 7.84
N LYS A 380 -4.89 23.30 8.65
CA LYS A 380 -6.23 23.67 8.20
C LYS A 380 -6.19 24.68 7.03
N ALA A 381 -5.31 25.68 7.11
CA ALA A 381 -5.12 26.67 6.04
C ALA A 381 -4.61 26.04 4.74
N LEU A 382 -3.84 24.94 4.81
CA LEU A 382 -3.39 24.17 3.66
C LEU A 382 -4.43 23.17 3.16
N GLY A 383 -5.58 23.05 3.80
CA GLY A 383 -6.59 22.03 3.47
C GLY A 383 -6.18 20.61 3.87
N VAL A 384 -5.24 20.47 4.80
CA VAL A 384 -4.75 19.18 5.31
C VAL A 384 -5.42 18.87 6.64
N SER A 385 -6.00 17.70 6.75
CA SER A 385 -6.65 17.20 7.96
C SER A 385 -5.71 16.30 8.76
N LEU A 386 -5.91 16.28 10.07
CA LEU A 386 -5.16 15.46 11.02
C LEU A 386 -6.13 14.52 11.73
N VAL A 387 -5.81 13.25 11.79
CA VAL A 387 -6.46 12.25 12.65
C VAL A 387 -5.40 11.74 13.62
N LEU A 388 -5.56 12.07 14.90
CA LEU A 388 -4.57 11.79 15.93
C LEU A 388 -5.16 10.92 17.04
N VAL A 389 -4.57 9.75 17.25
CA VAL A 389 -4.85 8.90 18.41
C VAL A 389 -4.05 9.43 19.59
N VAL A 390 -4.74 9.81 20.67
CA VAL A 390 -4.13 10.31 21.91
C VAL A 390 -4.66 9.55 23.11
N GLY A 391 -3.75 9.14 23.99
CA GLY A 391 -4.06 8.49 25.25
C GLY A 391 -3.73 9.32 26.48
N GLY A 392 -2.71 10.17 26.40
CA GLY A 392 -2.18 10.94 27.51
C GLY A 392 -2.09 12.45 27.30
N VAL A 393 -2.07 12.94 26.05
CA VAL A 393 -1.91 14.35 25.74
C VAL A 393 -3.26 15.06 25.67
N GLY A 394 -3.65 15.73 26.76
CA GLY A 394 -4.91 16.48 26.84
C GLY A 394 -4.91 17.85 26.17
N ASP A 395 -3.75 18.40 25.84
CA ASP A 395 -3.60 19.77 25.28
C ASP A 395 -4.29 19.92 23.91
N TYR A 396 -4.46 18.83 23.16
CA TYR A 396 -5.19 18.83 21.89
C TYR A 396 -6.71 19.05 22.02
N LEU A 397 -7.28 18.86 23.22
CA LEU A 397 -8.71 19.09 23.44
C LEU A 397 -9.14 20.53 23.19
N ASP A 398 -8.22 21.49 23.35
CA ASP A 398 -8.49 22.90 23.07
C ASP A 398 -8.71 23.19 21.59
N LEU A 399 -8.12 22.41 20.70
CA LEU A 399 -8.08 22.66 19.26
C LEU A 399 -8.88 21.66 18.42
N ALA A 400 -9.31 20.54 19.01
CA ALA A 400 -10.00 19.49 18.26
C ALA A 400 -11.33 19.97 17.67
N ASP A 401 -11.53 19.72 16.39
CA ASP A 401 -12.81 19.93 15.71
C ASP A 401 -13.77 18.79 16.01
N THR A 402 -13.27 17.59 16.13
CA THR A 402 -14.02 16.38 16.42
C THR A 402 -13.25 15.51 17.41
N VAL A 403 -13.94 15.01 18.44
CA VAL A 403 -13.39 14.07 19.41
C VAL A 403 -14.23 12.80 19.40
N VAL A 404 -13.59 11.69 19.08
CA VAL A 404 -14.18 10.34 19.12
C VAL A 404 -13.59 9.61 20.33
N LEU A 405 -14.44 9.33 21.32
CA LEU A 405 -14.09 8.57 22.52
C LEU A 405 -14.42 7.10 22.32
N MET A 406 -13.39 6.24 22.37
CA MET A 406 -13.55 4.81 22.26
C MET A 406 -13.77 4.17 23.64
N GLU A 407 -14.89 3.49 23.83
CA GLU A 407 -15.22 2.73 25.04
C GLU A 407 -15.67 1.32 24.65
N ALA A 408 -14.94 0.32 25.06
CA ALA A 408 -15.21 -1.08 24.75
C ALA A 408 -15.46 -1.32 23.25
N TYR A 409 -14.61 -0.79 22.38
CA TYR A 409 -14.67 -0.85 20.91
C TYR A 409 -15.87 -0.13 20.27
N ARG A 410 -16.55 0.72 21.04
CA ARG A 410 -17.66 1.54 20.56
C ARG A 410 -17.28 3.01 20.56
N PRO A 411 -17.41 3.71 19.43
CA PRO A 411 -17.12 5.13 19.35
C PRO A 411 -18.30 5.94 19.92
N ARG A 412 -17.94 6.99 20.64
CA ARG A 412 -18.87 8.02 21.08
C ARG A 412 -18.32 9.39 20.66
N GLU A 413 -19.18 10.24 20.14
CA GLU A 413 -18.78 11.63 19.85
C GLU A 413 -18.76 12.42 21.16
N ALA A 414 -17.61 13.02 21.48
CA ALA A 414 -17.34 13.68 22.75
C ALA A 414 -16.78 15.11 22.58
N THR A 415 -16.99 15.76 21.45
CA THR A 415 -16.41 17.06 21.14
C THR A 415 -16.86 18.16 22.13
N ALA A 416 -18.16 18.28 22.41
CA ALA A 416 -18.68 19.29 23.34
C ALA A 416 -18.18 19.04 24.77
N GLU A 417 -18.14 17.79 25.21
CA GLU A 417 -17.62 17.37 26.50
C GLU A 417 -16.12 17.72 26.63
N ALA A 418 -15.32 17.40 25.60
CA ALA A 418 -13.89 17.70 25.56
C ALA A 418 -13.61 19.21 25.66
N ARG A 419 -14.41 20.02 24.93
CA ARG A 419 -14.31 21.48 25.01
C ARG A 419 -14.69 22.05 26.39
N ALA A 420 -15.71 21.48 27.02
CA ALA A 420 -16.09 21.85 28.36
C ALA A 420 -14.99 21.53 29.39
N ILE A 421 -14.35 20.36 29.28
CA ILE A 421 -13.24 19.94 30.11
C ILE A 421 -12.03 20.87 29.90
N ALA A 422 -11.69 21.20 28.65
CA ALA A 422 -10.59 22.11 28.34
C ALA A 422 -10.78 23.50 28.98
N ARG A 423 -12.02 24.00 28.94
CA ARG A 423 -12.34 25.29 29.62
C ARG A 423 -12.28 25.21 31.15
N ALA A 424 -12.74 24.10 31.72
CA ALA A 424 -12.76 23.88 33.16
C ALA A 424 -11.36 23.63 33.75
N HIS A 425 -10.46 23.05 32.94
CA HIS A 425 -9.11 22.67 33.33
C HIS A 425 -8.06 23.24 32.36
N PRO A 426 -7.86 24.56 32.31
CA PRO A 426 -6.89 25.16 31.40
C PRO A 426 -5.48 24.66 31.69
N THR A 427 -4.73 24.37 30.66
CA THR A 427 -3.37 23.81 30.78
C THR A 427 -2.34 24.87 31.19
N GLY A 428 -2.66 26.13 31.01
CA GLY A 428 -1.71 27.25 31.20
C GLY A 428 -0.66 27.36 30.08
N ARG A 429 -0.81 26.54 29.03
CA ARG A 429 0.07 26.59 27.87
C ARG A 429 -0.17 27.85 27.04
N VAL A 430 0.91 28.45 26.56
CA VAL A 430 0.84 29.59 25.64
C VAL A 430 0.99 29.08 24.21
N PHE A 431 0.03 29.44 23.37
CA PHE A 431 0.13 29.23 21.92
C PHE A 431 0.90 30.40 21.32
N GLY A 432 2.08 30.11 20.75
CA GLY A 432 2.90 31.10 20.06
C GLY A 432 2.63 31.11 18.56
N GLU A 433 2.91 32.26 17.92
CA GLU A 433 2.96 32.25 16.44
C GLU A 433 4.23 31.52 15.98
N PRO A 434 4.10 30.53 15.10
CA PRO A 434 5.25 29.83 14.58
C PRO A 434 6.19 30.74 13.80
N ARG A 435 7.48 30.64 14.07
CA ARG A 435 8.52 31.50 13.48
C ARG A 435 8.67 31.34 11.97
N TYR A 436 8.46 30.15 11.47
CA TYR A 436 8.56 29.83 10.05
C TYR A 436 7.22 29.32 9.52
N PRO A 437 6.82 29.72 8.29
CA PRO A 437 5.57 29.26 7.72
C PRO A 437 5.62 27.76 7.41
N LEU A 438 4.49 27.07 7.57
CA LEU A 438 4.34 25.70 7.07
C LEU A 438 4.12 25.76 5.57
N LYS A 439 5.14 25.39 4.81
CA LYS A 439 5.06 25.31 3.35
C LYS A 439 5.90 24.14 2.85
N VAL A 440 5.51 23.60 1.72
CA VAL A 440 6.26 22.57 1.02
C VAL A 440 7.33 23.21 0.14
N VAL A 441 8.55 22.72 0.27
CA VAL A 441 9.67 23.08 -0.63
C VAL A 441 10.00 21.86 -1.47
N PRO A 442 9.66 21.85 -2.78
CA PRO A 442 9.88 20.70 -3.64
C PRO A 442 11.37 20.40 -3.83
N ARG A 443 11.69 19.11 -3.80
CA ARG A 443 13.01 18.56 -4.05
C ARG A 443 13.04 17.81 -5.39
N ALA A 444 14.15 17.85 -6.07
CA ALA A 444 14.36 17.16 -7.34
C ALA A 444 15.47 16.10 -7.16
N PRO A 445 15.14 14.80 -7.19
CA PRO A 445 16.13 13.73 -7.07
C PRO A 445 17.07 13.65 -8.27
N LEU A 446 18.34 13.32 -7.97
CA LEU A 446 19.34 13.03 -8.98
C LEU A 446 19.22 11.58 -9.48
N PRO A 447 19.57 11.28 -10.74
CA PRO A 447 19.50 9.92 -11.31
C PRO A 447 20.25 8.88 -10.50
N GLU A 448 21.43 9.25 -9.98
CA GLU A 448 22.31 8.38 -9.21
C GLU A 448 21.66 7.79 -7.96
N SER A 449 20.66 8.49 -7.41
CA SER A 449 19.86 8.04 -6.27
C SER A 449 19.18 6.68 -6.51
N PHE A 450 18.93 6.35 -7.76
CA PHE A 450 18.15 5.19 -8.17
C PHE A 450 18.97 4.10 -8.87
N ASP A 451 20.30 4.11 -8.75
CA ASP A 451 21.14 3.09 -9.36
C ASP A 451 20.88 1.72 -8.69
N PRO A 452 20.34 0.72 -9.42
CA PRO A 452 20.02 -0.59 -8.84
C PRO A 452 21.22 -1.53 -8.75
N ARG A 453 22.42 -1.07 -9.16
CA ARG A 453 23.58 -1.93 -9.30
C ARG A 453 24.32 -2.14 -7.98
N ARG A 454 24.81 -3.37 -7.82
CA ARG A 454 25.84 -3.75 -6.85
C ARG A 454 27.02 -4.32 -7.63
N GLY A 455 28.06 -3.53 -7.77
CA GLY A 455 29.12 -3.83 -8.70
C GLY A 455 28.61 -3.81 -10.15
N ARG A 456 28.74 -4.94 -10.87
CA ARG A 456 28.31 -5.05 -12.28
C ARG A 456 26.89 -5.57 -12.48
N LYS A 457 26.20 -5.98 -11.42
CA LYS A 457 24.88 -6.61 -11.50
C LYS A 457 23.83 -5.78 -10.77
N GLU A 458 22.66 -5.71 -11.36
CA GLU A 458 21.51 -5.19 -10.64
C GLU A 458 21.12 -6.13 -9.49
N LYS A 459 20.74 -5.54 -8.36
CA LYS A 459 20.29 -6.25 -7.20
C LYS A 459 19.06 -5.56 -6.60
N VAL A 460 17.90 -6.11 -6.93
CA VAL A 460 16.61 -5.62 -6.43
C VAL A 460 15.85 -6.83 -5.91
N LYS A 461 15.56 -6.87 -4.60
CA LYS A 461 14.88 -7.99 -3.98
C LYS A 461 14.09 -7.55 -2.74
N GLY A 462 12.78 -7.77 -2.75
CA GLY A 462 11.95 -7.63 -1.55
C GLY A 462 12.24 -8.71 -0.51
N ARG A 463 12.22 -8.32 0.77
CA ARG A 463 12.37 -9.21 1.93
C ARG A 463 11.23 -8.97 2.91
N GLY A 464 10.23 -9.84 2.88
CA GLY A 464 9.01 -9.62 3.65
C GLY A 464 8.30 -8.33 3.26
N LEU A 465 7.56 -7.74 4.20
CA LEU A 465 6.81 -6.48 4.01
C LEU A 465 7.62 -5.22 4.34
N ARG A 466 8.82 -5.38 4.90
CA ARG A 466 9.53 -4.29 5.60
C ARG A 466 10.87 -3.90 5.00
N GLU A 467 11.42 -4.74 4.13
CA GLU A 467 12.75 -4.51 3.60
C GLU A 467 12.80 -4.69 2.09
N LEU A 468 13.53 -3.77 1.45
CA LEU A 468 13.90 -3.86 0.04
C LEU A 468 15.42 -3.79 -0.08
N LEU A 469 16.03 -4.86 -0.59
CA LEU A 469 17.41 -4.79 -1.03
C LEU A 469 17.43 -4.11 -2.39
N TYR A 470 18.10 -2.97 -2.47
CA TYR A 470 18.19 -2.15 -3.68
C TYR A 470 19.63 -1.68 -3.90
N GLY A 471 20.28 -2.19 -4.95
CA GLY A 471 21.70 -1.90 -5.20
C GLY A 471 22.58 -2.32 -4.02
N GLU A 472 23.28 -1.35 -3.45
CA GLU A 472 24.21 -1.55 -2.33
C GLU A 472 23.52 -1.54 -0.95
N GLU A 473 22.29 -1.05 -0.85
CA GLU A 473 21.62 -0.83 0.42
C GLU A 473 20.44 -1.75 0.70
N VAL A 474 20.09 -1.87 1.99
CA VAL A 474 18.81 -2.42 2.46
C VAL A 474 17.94 -1.25 2.89
N VAL A 475 16.86 -1.01 2.17
CA VAL A 475 15.91 0.06 2.46
C VAL A 475 14.90 -0.45 3.48
N ASP A 476 14.80 0.24 4.62
CA ASP A 476 13.78 -0.03 5.64
C ASP A 476 12.45 0.62 5.26
N LEU A 477 11.45 -0.20 4.99
CA LEU A 477 10.08 0.20 4.64
C LEU A 477 9.08 -0.01 5.78
N SER A 478 9.56 -0.29 7.00
CA SER A 478 8.73 -0.67 8.15
C SER A 478 7.69 0.39 8.54
N ALA A 479 7.98 1.66 8.29
CA ALA A 479 7.07 2.76 8.58
C ALA A 479 6.08 3.07 7.44
N LEU A 480 6.19 2.38 6.31
CA LEU A 480 5.22 2.45 5.23
C LEU A 480 4.14 1.38 5.43
N ASP A 481 2.90 1.74 5.13
CA ASP A 481 1.78 0.82 5.21
C ASP A 481 1.69 -0.02 3.93
N LEU A 482 2.46 -1.11 3.90
CA LEU A 482 2.47 -2.10 2.84
C LEU A 482 1.75 -3.37 3.30
N PHE A 483 0.90 -3.92 2.44
CA PHE A 483 -0.01 -5.00 2.79
C PHE A 483 0.32 -6.33 2.12
N GLU A 484 1.16 -6.29 1.09
CA GLU A 484 1.59 -7.47 0.30
C GLU A 484 3.08 -7.38 -0.02
N HIS A 485 3.75 -8.54 -0.03
CA HIS A 485 5.15 -8.64 -0.51
C HIS A 485 5.30 -8.12 -1.95
N ALA A 486 4.25 -8.31 -2.75
CA ALA A 486 4.21 -7.82 -4.13
C ALA A 486 4.26 -6.29 -4.24
N GLN A 487 3.82 -5.54 -3.22
CA GLN A 487 3.99 -4.09 -3.17
C GLN A 487 5.46 -3.69 -2.94
N VAL A 488 6.17 -4.40 -2.08
CA VAL A 488 7.63 -4.17 -1.87
C VAL A 488 8.39 -4.41 -3.18
N ARG A 489 8.04 -5.46 -3.91
CA ARG A 489 8.65 -5.77 -5.22
C ARG A 489 8.30 -4.71 -6.27
N ALA A 490 7.06 -4.23 -6.29
CA ALA A 490 6.63 -3.16 -7.17
C ALA A 490 7.42 -1.87 -6.90
N ILE A 491 7.63 -1.50 -5.63
CA ILE A 491 8.49 -0.36 -5.25
C ILE A 491 9.88 -0.53 -5.87
N GLY A 492 10.50 -1.70 -5.75
CA GLY A 492 11.81 -1.97 -6.35
C GLY A 492 11.82 -1.78 -7.87
N ALA A 493 10.79 -2.27 -8.57
CA ALA A 493 10.65 -2.12 -10.01
C ALA A 493 10.43 -0.65 -10.43
N PHE A 494 9.63 0.10 -9.67
CA PHE A 494 9.43 1.53 -9.92
C PHE A 494 10.66 2.37 -9.64
N LEU A 495 11.42 2.09 -8.58
CA LEU A 495 12.70 2.76 -8.31
C LEU A 495 13.69 2.54 -9.47
N ARG A 496 13.76 1.32 -10.01
CA ARG A 496 14.55 1.04 -11.21
C ARG A 496 14.10 1.89 -12.41
N ARG A 497 12.80 2.03 -12.62
CA ARG A 497 12.23 2.90 -13.66
C ARG A 497 12.59 4.37 -13.43
N MET A 498 12.57 4.83 -12.19
CA MET A 498 12.90 6.22 -11.83
C MET A 498 14.36 6.57 -12.17
N HIS A 499 15.29 5.60 -12.18
CA HIS A 499 16.66 5.82 -12.63
C HIS A 499 16.75 6.42 -14.04
N GLY A 500 15.87 6.00 -14.93
CA GLY A 500 15.79 6.55 -16.31
C GLY A 500 14.91 7.81 -16.46
N LEU A 501 14.18 8.20 -15.43
CA LEU A 501 13.25 9.34 -15.48
C LEU A 501 13.75 10.55 -14.70
N ALA A 502 14.56 10.35 -13.67
CA ALA A 502 15.14 11.41 -12.85
C ALA A 502 16.17 12.21 -13.64
N ASP A 503 16.20 13.52 -13.48
CA ASP A 503 17.09 14.45 -14.17
C ASP A 503 17.66 15.55 -13.26
N GLY A 504 17.37 15.47 -11.95
CA GLY A 504 17.74 16.49 -10.98
C GLY A 504 16.93 17.81 -11.08
N ARG A 505 15.93 17.88 -11.95
CA ARG A 505 15.05 19.07 -12.16
C ARG A 505 13.61 18.75 -11.88
N LEU A 506 13.16 17.56 -12.25
CA LEU A 506 11.79 17.09 -12.04
C LEU A 506 11.51 16.97 -10.55
N PRO A 507 10.49 17.67 -10.00
CA PRO A 507 10.13 17.54 -8.60
C PRO A 507 9.79 16.09 -8.21
N LEU A 508 10.08 15.70 -6.96
CA LEU A 508 9.85 14.33 -6.49
C LEU A 508 8.42 13.86 -6.73
N LYS A 509 7.42 14.69 -6.44
CA LYS A 509 6.00 14.34 -6.68
C LYS A 509 5.76 14.01 -8.16
N ALA A 510 6.18 14.89 -9.07
CA ALA A 510 6.03 14.68 -10.51
C ALA A 510 6.82 13.47 -11.01
N LEU A 511 8.01 13.19 -10.45
CA LEU A 511 8.79 12.01 -10.76
C LEU A 511 8.06 10.72 -10.36
N VAL A 512 7.47 10.70 -9.17
CA VAL A 512 6.66 9.58 -8.66
C VAL A 512 5.44 9.34 -9.55
N GLU A 513 4.69 10.40 -9.85
CA GLU A 513 3.51 10.32 -10.73
C GLU A 513 3.89 9.82 -12.13
N ARG A 514 5.00 10.29 -12.67
CA ARG A 514 5.50 9.84 -13.98
C ARG A 514 5.99 8.38 -13.96
N ALA A 515 6.57 7.95 -12.87
CA ALA A 515 6.97 6.54 -12.70
C ALA A 515 5.75 5.62 -12.64
N LEU A 516 4.67 6.06 -11.97
CA LEU A 516 3.41 5.32 -11.83
C LEU A 516 2.50 5.43 -13.07
N ALA A 517 2.75 6.36 -13.99
CA ALA A 517 1.99 6.55 -15.23
C ALA A 517 2.29 5.42 -16.23
N LEU A 518 1.85 4.22 -15.90
CA LEU A 518 1.86 3.03 -16.74
C LEU A 518 0.42 2.57 -16.97
N GLU A 519 0.15 2.02 -18.15
CA GLU A 519 -1.16 1.44 -18.43
C GLU A 519 -1.49 0.30 -17.45
N ASP A 520 -0.45 -0.47 -17.05
CA ASP A 520 -0.60 -1.57 -16.10
C ASP A 520 0.76 -2.07 -15.55
N LEU A 521 0.69 -2.75 -14.39
CA LEU A 521 1.84 -3.42 -13.78
C LEU A 521 2.33 -4.63 -14.57
N PHE A 522 1.47 -5.20 -15.41
CA PHE A 522 1.78 -6.36 -16.24
C PHE A 522 2.88 -6.06 -17.26
N ALA A 523 2.95 -4.80 -17.73
CA ALA A 523 3.97 -4.33 -18.65
C ALA A 523 5.30 -3.96 -17.96
N LEU A 524 5.28 -3.71 -16.65
CA LEU A 524 6.47 -3.27 -15.91
C LEU A 524 7.52 -4.37 -15.81
N GLU A 525 7.09 -5.57 -15.48
CA GLU A 525 7.94 -6.76 -15.42
C GLU A 525 7.15 -8.03 -15.85
N GLU A 526 7.85 -9.03 -16.37
CA GLU A 526 7.24 -10.34 -16.66
C GLU A 526 6.94 -11.17 -15.39
N ALA A 527 7.35 -10.70 -14.21
CA ALA A 527 7.09 -11.36 -12.94
C ALA A 527 5.62 -11.20 -12.52
N PRO A 528 4.98 -12.25 -11.94
CA PRO A 528 3.59 -12.19 -11.49
C PRO A 528 3.41 -11.55 -10.11
N GLU A 529 4.48 -11.12 -9.45
CA GLU A 529 4.47 -10.69 -8.05
C GLU A 529 4.65 -9.18 -7.86
N LEU A 530 3.96 -8.37 -8.66
CA LEU A 530 3.84 -6.93 -8.45
C LEU A 530 2.41 -6.59 -8.07
N SER A 531 2.24 -5.68 -7.10
CA SER A 531 0.94 -5.12 -6.69
C SER A 531 0.96 -3.61 -6.73
N GLN A 532 -0.21 -3.04 -6.91
CA GLN A 532 -0.46 -1.60 -6.90
C GLN A 532 0.10 -0.93 -5.64
N VAL A 533 0.77 0.20 -5.83
CA VAL A 533 1.19 1.14 -4.78
C VAL A 533 0.66 2.53 -5.11
N ARG A 534 0.41 3.33 -4.07
CA ARG A 534 0.03 4.73 -4.25
C ARG A 534 1.30 5.60 -4.39
N PRO A 535 1.16 6.84 -4.89
CA PRO A 535 2.26 7.81 -4.90
C PRO A 535 2.92 7.99 -3.52
N LEU A 536 2.12 7.92 -2.44
CA LEU A 536 2.59 8.10 -1.07
C LEU A 536 3.54 6.97 -0.62
N GLU A 537 3.26 5.70 -0.96
CA GLU A 537 4.16 4.58 -0.67
C GLU A 537 5.44 4.64 -1.50
N LEU A 538 5.33 4.92 -2.81
CA LEU A 538 6.50 5.00 -3.66
C LEU A 538 7.41 6.17 -3.27
N GLY A 539 6.84 7.36 -3.09
CA GLY A 539 7.58 8.53 -2.65
C GLY A 539 8.17 8.36 -1.25
N GLY A 540 7.41 7.70 -0.34
CA GLY A 540 7.89 7.32 0.98
C GLY A 540 9.10 6.40 0.93
N ALA A 541 9.14 5.45 0.00
CA ALA A 541 10.30 4.58 -0.22
C ALA A 541 11.50 5.37 -0.76
N VAL A 542 11.27 6.29 -1.69
CA VAL A 542 12.35 7.19 -2.18
C VAL A 542 13.00 7.96 -1.04
N ASN A 543 12.20 8.52 -0.14
CA ASN A 543 12.69 9.26 1.02
C ASN A 543 13.52 8.42 2.00
N ARG A 544 13.45 7.10 1.92
CA ARG A 544 14.20 6.17 2.78
C ARG A 544 15.45 5.59 2.12
N LEU A 545 15.72 5.94 0.86
CA LEU A 545 16.99 5.61 0.21
C LEU A 545 18.12 6.41 0.87
N ARG A 546 19.13 5.72 1.39
CA ARG A 546 20.35 6.38 1.89
C ARG A 546 21.16 6.99 0.76
N ALA A 547 21.08 6.38 -0.43
CA ALA A 547 21.68 6.89 -1.65
C ALA A 547 20.94 8.10 -2.24
N LEU A 548 19.81 8.53 -1.67
CA LEU A 548 19.06 9.66 -2.19
C LEU A 548 19.89 10.95 -2.16
N GLU A 549 20.07 11.52 -3.34
CA GLU A 549 20.64 12.84 -3.55
C GLU A 549 19.61 13.73 -4.21
N VAL A 550 19.40 14.90 -3.65
CA VAL A 550 18.39 15.84 -4.12
C VAL A 550 18.97 17.24 -4.25
N GLN A 551 18.36 18.04 -5.09
CA GLN A 551 18.55 19.49 -5.13
C GLN A 551 17.19 20.19 -5.04
N LYS A 552 17.17 21.49 -4.78
CA LYS A 552 15.94 22.27 -4.79
C LYS A 552 15.36 22.25 -6.20
N ALA A 553 14.08 21.94 -6.35
CA ALA A 553 13.43 22.01 -7.65
C ALA A 553 13.40 23.45 -8.17
N SER A 554 13.56 23.63 -9.48
CA SER A 554 13.56 24.97 -10.08
C SER A 554 12.17 25.61 -10.03
N PRO A 555 12.06 26.94 -9.88
CA PRO A 555 10.77 27.65 -9.90
C PRO A 555 9.95 27.43 -11.18
N GLU A 556 10.61 27.21 -12.31
CA GLU A 556 9.96 26.95 -13.61
C GLU A 556 9.25 25.60 -13.70
N ALA A 557 9.73 24.61 -12.92
CA ALA A 557 9.08 23.31 -12.82
C ALA A 557 7.78 23.36 -11.99
N GLN A 558 7.67 24.33 -11.09
CA GLN A 558 6.49 24.53 -10.22
C GLN A 558 5.30 25.17 -10.97
N GLN A 559 5.54 25.92 -12.04
CA GLN A 559 4.49 26.63 -12.80
C GLN A 559 3.75 25.73 -13.80
N LYS A 560 4.23 24.54 -14.10
CA LYS A 560 3.58 23.59 -15.01
C LYS A 560 2.55 22.66 -14.37
N GLU A 561 2.38 22.76 -13.05
CA GLU A 561 1.43 21.95 -12.27
C GLU A 561 0.09 22.67 -11.93
N HIS A 562 -0.14 23.87 -12.49
CA HIS A 562 -1.40 24.64 -12.31
C HIS A 562 -2.22 24.71 -13.61
#